data_9d6022b476049c3eefd26d624aecccc0
#
_entry.id   9d6022b476049c3eefd26d624aecccc0
#
_cell.length_a   1.000
_cell.length_b   1.000
_cell.length_c   1.000
_cell.angle_alpha   90.00
_cell.angle_beta   90.00
_cell.angle_gamma   90.00
#
_symmetry.space_group_name_H-M   'P 1'
#
loop_
_entity.id
_entity.type
_entity.pdbx_description
1 polymer ?
#
loop_
_entity_poly.entity_id
_entity_poly.type
_entity_poly.pdbx_seq_one_letter_code
_entity_poly.pdbx_strand_id
1 'polypeptide(L)'
;MNIDAELIILYGCDCKLDTNMDIVKIIKSFHLKATYASLSLKQKFFLLIFLFSFIPTLVPQQTAAAAMIAPDYKSQLVFDTGADDYLGYLAQITQEASDQYYAEQLQMNKVRQQELTDKVKAYLQAQNSPLADYAFALVTMRNWKKIVALANAESSLCRHYPVDKANCWGVGGSNLWDMGDNLAQGLLTMNHFLNTYPKGPIKYSQMSFDEMNGLYKQPAAAHWAYNAQSVYDDLSAIENSL
;
A
#
# COMPACT_ATOMS: atom_id res chain seq x y z
N MET A 1 -12.91 19.31 25.89
CA MET A 1 -11.96 19.60 24.80
C MET A 1 -11.71 18.25 24.13
N ASN A 2 -12.40 18.00 23.00
CA ASN A 2 -12.44 16.70 22.34
C ASN A 2 -11.12 16.48 21.57
N ILE A 3 -10.27 15.63 22.12
CA ILE A 3 -9.00 15.22 21.48
C ILE A 3 -9.25 14.19 20.36
N ASP A 4 -10.44 13.57 20.34
CA ASP A 4 -10.76 12.48 19.41
C ASP A 4 -11.05 12.91 17.96
N ALA A 5 -11.31 14.20 17.72
CA ALA A 5 -11.66 14.68 16.38
C ALA A 5 -10.43 14.98 15.49
N GLU A 6 -9.29 15.29 16.08
CA GLU A 6 -8.07 15.60 15.31
C GLU A 6 -7.25 14.37 14.92
N LEU A 7 -7.40 13.26 15.65
CA LEU A 7 -6.67 12.02 15.36
C LEU A 7 -7.24 11.29 14.13
N ILE A 8 -8.54 11.45 13.84
CA ILE A 8 -9.23 10.82 12.69
C ILE A 8 -8.81 11.46 11.37
N ILE A 9 -8.42 12.74 11.37
CA ILE A 9 -7.98 13.45 10.17
C ILE A 9 -6.59 12.98 9.71
N LEU A 10 -5.75 12.46 10.60
CA LEU A 10 -4.40 11.97 10.27
C LEU A 10 -4.39 10.60 9.58
N TYR A 11 -5.46 9.81 9.71
CA TYR A 11 -5.55 8.47 9.09
C TYR A 11 -6.43 8.42 7.83
N GLY A 12 -7.11 9.49 7.49
CA GLY A 12 -8.02 9.57 6.32
C GLY A 12 -7.44 10.31 5.12
N CYS A 13 -6.24 10.81 5.19
CA CYS A 13 -5.62 11.49 4.05
C CYS A 13 -4.92 10.47 3.16
N ASP A 14 -5.47 10.21 1.97
CA ASP A 14 -4.79 9.59 0.82
C ASP A 14 -3.65 10.51 0.33
N CYS A 15 -2.79 10.93 1.24
CA CYS A 15 -1.56 11.61 0.89
C CYS A 15 -0.63 10.56 0.32
N LYS A 16 -0.40 10.59 -0.99
CA LYS A 16 0.87 10.11 -1.57
C LYS A 16 1.97 10.68 -0.68
N LEU A 17 2.52 9.85 0.17
CA LEU A 17 3.74 10.15 0.90
C LEU A 17 4.82 10.28 -0.17
N ASP A 18 5.08 11.51 -0.59
CA ASP A 18 6.32 11.85 -1.25
C ASP A 18 7.43 11.44 -0.29
N THR A 19 8.23 10.46 -0.69
CA THR A 19 9.27 9.80 0.12
C THR A 19 10.39 10.73 0.58
N ASN A 20 10.23 12.05 0.37
CA ASN A 20 11.12 13.12 0.80
C ASN A 20 10.49 14.07 1.83
N MET A 21 9.41 13.67 2.51
CA MET A 21 8.90 14.50 3.61
C MET A 21 9.75 14.23 4.85
N ASP A 22 10.70 15.10 5.03
CA ASP A 22 11.56 15.26 6.20
C ASP A 22 10.70 15.28 7.49
N ILE A 23 10.82 14.26 8.34
CA ILE A 23 10.09 14.16 9.62
C ILE A 23 10.27 15.46 10.44
N VAL A 24 11.41 16.15 10.28
CA VAL A 24 11.70 17.45 10.85
C VAL A 24 10.77 18.55 10.30
N LYS A 25 10.32 18.46 9.04
CA LYS A 25 9.33 19.41 8.48
C LYS A 25 7.93 19.17 9.01
N ILE A 26 7.56 17.91 9.25
CA ILE A 26 6.28 17.56 9.87
C ILE A 26 6.24 18.12 11.30
N ILE A 27 7.31 17.95 12.07
CA ILE A 27 7.42 18.50 13.44
C ILE A 27 7.44 20.03 13.43
N LYS A 28 8.03 20.67 12.41
CA LYS A 28 8.05 22.14 12.27
C LYS A 28 6.73 22.72 11.77
N SER A 29 5.92 21.97 11.00
CA SER A 29 4.63 22.45 10.49
C SER A 29 3.53 22.43 11.53
N PHE A 30 3.63 21.59 12.54
CA PHE A 30 2.75 21.65 13.69
C PHE A 30 3.17 22.85 14.55
N HIS A 31 2.23 23.72 14.89
CA HIS A 31 2.39 24.82 15.85
C HIS A 31 2.68 24.32 17.30
N LEU A 32 3.50 23.28 17.43
CA LEU A 32 3.89 22.68 18.71
C LEU A 32 4.64 23.68 19.62
N LYS A 33 5.30 24.69 19.04
CA LYS A 33 6.01 25.69 19.85
C LYS A 33 5.08 26.52 20.75
N ALA A 34 3.90 26.90 20.26
CA ALA A 34 2.97 27.71 21.04
C ALA A 34 2.23 26.87 22.10
N THR A 35 1.88 25.63 21.77
CA THR A 35 1.18 24.72 22.68
C THR A 35 2.09 24.16 23.76
N TYR A 36 3.34 23.84 23.41
CA TYR A 36 4.32 23.34 24.38
C TYR A 36 4.76 24.38 25.40
N ALA A 37 4.84 25.64 24.99
CA ALA A 37 5.19 26.74 25.90
C ALA A 37 4.13 26.97 26.99
N SER A 38 2.86 26.72 26.70
CA SER A 38 1.74 26.92 27.63
C SER A 38 1.50 25.75 28.61
N LEU A 39 2.15 24.59 28.39
CA LEU A 39 2.01 23.43 29.25
C LEU A 39 2.75 23.61 30.58
N SER A 40 2.12 23.17 31.68
CA SER A 40 2.78 23.08 32.98
C SER A 40 3.95 22.09 32.94
N LEU A 41 4.91 22.23 33.86
CA LEU A 41 6.07 21.32 33.94
C LEU A 41 5.66 19.86 34.07
N LYS A 42 4.59 19.56 34.80
CA LYS A 42 4.04 18.19 34.93
C LYS A 42 3.50 17.66 33.61
N GLN A 43 2.80 18.48 32.82
CA GLN A 43 2.26 18.09 31.52
C GLN A 43 3.36 17.86 30.48
N LYS A 44 4.44 18.68 30.51
CA LYS A 44 5.63 18.47 29.67
C LYS A 44 6.32 17.15 29.98
N PHE A 45 6.42 16.80 31.26
CA PHE A 45 7.02 15.54 31.71
C PHE A 45 6.18 14.34 31.31
N PHE A 46 4.86 14.41 31.43
CA PHE A 46 3.93 13.37 30.96
C PHE A 46 3.97 13.19 29.45
N LEU A 47 4.03 14.28 28.68
CA LEU A 47 4.13 14.24 27.22
C LEU A 47 5.46 13.58 26.78
N LEU A 48 6.54 13.86 27.51
CA LEU A 48 7.85 13.25 27.22
C LEU A 48 7.82 11.73 27.50
N ILE A 49 7.26 11.30 28.63
CA ILE A 49 7.10 9.89 28.95
C ILE A 49 6.21 9.20 27.93
N PHE A 50 5.11 9.82 27.52
CA PHE A 50 4.17 9.28 26.52
C PHE A 50 4.87 9.10 25.16
N LEU A 51 5.63 10.08 24.70
CA LEU A 51 6.42 9.99 23.46
C LEU A 51 7.47 8.88 23.55
N PHE A 52 8.18 8.74 24.67
CA PHE A 52 9.14 7.65 24.86
C PHE A 52 8.51 6.26 25.00
N SER A 53 7.27 6.16 25.47
CA SER A 53 6.56 4.88 25.60
C SER A 53 6.09 4.32 24.24
N PHE A 54 5.94 5.16 23.22
CA PHE A 54 5.55 4.74 21.86
C PHE A 54 6.74 4.42 20.94
N ILE A 55 7.96 4.86 21.29
CA ILE A 55 9.16 4.59 20.50
C ILE A 55 9.44 3.08 20.35
N PRO A 56 9.27 2.22 21.37
CA PRO A 56 9.55 0.79 21.23
C PRO A 56 8.59 0.04 20.29
N THR A 57 7.37 0.56 20.06
CA THR A 57 6.38 -0.09 19.21
C THR A 57 6.46 0.33 17.75
N LEU A 58 7.16 1.43 17.45
CA LEU A 58 7.36 1.95 16.09
C LEU A 58 8.72 1.59 15.49
N VAL A 59 9.67 1.18 16.32
CA VAL A 59 10.97 0.71 15.85
C VAL A 59 10.91 -0.82 15.80
N PRO A 60 10.91 -1.47 14.62
CA PRO A 60 11.10 -2.91 14.56
C PRO A 60 12.42 -3.26 15.25
N GLN A 61 12.48 -4.43 15.89
CA GLN A 61 13.57 -4.97 16.73
C GLN A 61 14.98 -5.00 16.09
N GLN A 62 15.40 -3.98 15.37
CA GLN A 62 16.69 -3.91 14.67
C GLN A 62 17.79 -3.14 15.41
N THR A 63 17.54 -2.70 16.65
CA THR A 63 18.60 -2.11 17.49
C THR A 63 19.73 -3.10 17.83
N ALA A 64 19.53 -4.40 17.59
CA ALA A 64 20.60 -5.39 17.74
C ALA A 64 21.65 -5.36 16.61
N ALA A 65 21.27 -4.95 15.39
CA ALA A 65 22.19 -4.86 14.26
C ALA A 65 23.12 -3.64 14.33
N ALA A 66 22.64 -2.52 14.84
CA ALA A 66 23.47 -1.33 15.04
C ALA A 66 24.55 -1.51 16.11
N ALA A 67 24.32 -2.42 17.09
CA ALA A 67 25.29 -2.71 18.13
C ALA A 67 26.43 -3.64 17.64
N MET A 68 26.28 -4.35 16.53
CA MET A 68 27.32 -5.25 16.01
C MET A 68 28.32 -4.59 15.06
N ILE A 69 28.09 -3.37 14.61
CA ILE A 69 29.01 -2.66 13.69
C ILE A 69 30.02 -1.78 14.43
N ALA A 70 29.97 -1.68 15.76
CA ALA A 70 30.80 -0.76 16.52
C ALA A 70 31.79 -1.39 17.51
N PRO A 71 32.59 -2.44 17.20
CA PRO A 71 33.64 -2.87 18.14
C PRO A 71 34.94 -2.07 18.07
N ASP A 72 35.23 -1.34 17.01
CA ASP A 72 36.58 -0.81 16.78
C ASP A 72 36.74 0.73 16.86
N TYR A 73 35.64 1.48 16.95
CA TYR A 73 35.68 2.94 16.96
C TYR A 73 35.87 3.57 18.33
N LYS A 74 35.78 2.77 19.40
CA LYS A 74 35.89 3.28 20.79
C LYS A 74 37.28 3.75 21.18
N SER A 75 38.32 3.42 20.40
CA SER A 75 39.72 3.69 20.81
C SER A 75 40.31 4.98 20.20
N GLN A 76 39.62 5.69 19.33
CA GLN A 76 40.16 6.88 18.68
C GLN A 76 39.41 8.20 18.98
N LEU A 77 38.34 8.17 19.76
CA LEU A 77 37.64 9.42 20.16
C LEU A 77 38.39 10.04 21.35
N VAL A 78 39.43 10.80 21.07
CA VAL A 78 39.96 11.79 21.98
C VAL A 78 38.90 12.89 22.14
N PHE A 79 38.26 12.93 23.30
CA PHE A 79 37.26 13.92 23.67
C PHE A 79 37.91 15.30 23.89
N ASP A 80 38.18 16.01 22.79
CA ASP A 80 38.59 17.43 22.84
C ASP A 80 37.72 18.32 21.93
N THR A 81 36.63 17.79 21.39
CA THR A 81 35.66 18.55 20.62
C THR A 81 34.39 18.72 21.45
N GLY A 82 33.84 19.94 21.47
CA GLY A 82 32.70 20.29 22.31
C GLY A 82 31.45 19.42 22.02
N ALA A 83 30.52 19.35 22.95
CA ALA A 83 29.31 18.52 22.90
C ALA A 83 28.51 18.66 21.60
N ASP A 84 28.63 19.79 20.93
CA ASP A 84 27.95 20.11 19.66
C ASP A 84 28.50 19.28 18.49
N ASP A 85 29.83 19.04 18.43
CA ASP A 85 30.44 18.21 17.38
C ASP A 85 30.08 16.71 17.55
N TYR A 86 29.97 16.25 18.79
CA TYR A 86 29.55 14.87 19.06
C TYR A 86 28.08 14.62 18.68
N LEU A 87 27.17 15.57 18.95
CA LEU A 87 25.79 15.48 18.56
C LEU A 87 25.64 15.55 17.03
N GLY A 88 26.44 16.36 16.36
CA GLY A 88 26.50 16.41 14.90
C GLY A 88 26.92 15.09 14.28
N TYR A 89 27.97 14.46 14.83
CA TYR A 89 28.44 13.16 14.40
C TYR A 89 27.39 12.03 14.61
N LEU A 90 26.74 12.00 15.78
CA LEU A 90 25.67 11.03 16.03
C LEU A 90 24.47 11.23 15.06
N ALA A 91 24.11 12.47 14.78
CA ALA A 91 23.04 12.79 13.83
C ALA A 91 23.39 12.29 12.41
N GLN A 92 24.64 12.46 11.99
CA GLN A 92 25.12 11.99 10.67
C GLN A 92 25.07 10.45 10.59
N ILE A 93 25.62 9.73 11.56
CA ILE A 93 25.58 8.25 11.56
C ILE A 93 24.12 7.74 11.55
N THR A 94 23.26 8.37 12.33
CA THR A 94 21.85 7.97 12.39
C THR A 94 21.17 8.20 11.03
N GLN A 95 21.49 9.30 10.35
CA GLN A 95 20.95 9.58 9.02
C GLN A 95 21.45 8.58 7.98
N GLU A 96 22.76 8.30 7.95
CA GLU A 96 23.36 7.34 7.03
C GLU A 96 22.79 5.93 7.22
N ALA A 97 22.63 5.47 8.46
CA ALA A 97 22.00 4.18 8.78
C ALA A 97 20.53 4.13 8.35
N SER A 98 19.79 5.24 8.53
CA SER A 98 18.42 5.38 8.09
C SER A 98 18.31 5.30 6.56
N ASP A 99 19.15 6.03 5.84
CA ASP A 99 19.15 6.08 4.38
C ASP A 99 19.49 4.71 3.79
N GLN A 100 20.47 4.01 4.37
CA GLN A 100 20.80 2.64 3.96
C GLN A 100 19.64 1.68 4.21
N TYR A 101 19.01 1.74 5.36
CA TYR A 101 17.84 0.91 5.69
C TYR A 101 16.70 1.14 4.68
N TYR A 102 16.36 2.39 4.37
CA TYR A 102 15.31 2.69 3.39
C TYR A 102 15.69 2.23 1.98
N ALA A 103 16.94 2.34 1.58
CA ALA A 103 17.42 1.85 0.29
C ALA A 103 17.27 0.32 0.18
N GLU A 104 17.63 -0.42 1.23
CA GLU A 104 17.47 -1.87 1.31
C GLU A 104 15.99 -2.28 1.26
N GLN A 105 15.11 -1.60 2.01
CA GLN A 105 13.67 -1.86 1.98
C GLN A 105 13.07 -1.60 0.59
N LEU A 106 13.49 -0.52 -0.06
CA LEU A 106 13.05 -0.20 -1.41
C LEU A 106 13.47 -1.29 -2.40
N GLN A 107 14.70 -1.78 -2.28
CA GLN A 107 15.23 -2.84 -3.14
C GLN A 107 14.47 -4.16 -2.91
N MET A 108 14.24 -4.55 -1.65
CA MET A 108 13.45 -5.75 -1.33
C MET A 108 12.02 -5.65 -1.88
N ASN A 109 11.37 -4.49 -1.75
CA ASN A 109 10.03 -4.29 -2.29
C ASN A 109 10.01 -4.40 -3.82
N LYS A 110 11.03 -3.90 -4.52
CA LYS A 110 11.14 -4.03 -5.98
C LYS A 110 11.30 -5.49 -6.40
N VAL A 111 12.16 -6.24 -5.70
CA VAL A 111 12.37 -7.67 -5.98
C VAL A 111 11.08 -8.44 -5.76
N ARG A 112 10.40 -8.24 -4.63
CA ARG A 112 9.11 -8.88 -4.33
C ARG A 112 8.04 -8.54 -5.36
N GLN A 113 7.95 -7.27 -5.77
CA GLN A 113 7.00 -6.85 -6.79
C GLN A 113 7.29 -7.50 -8.15
N GLN A 114 8.58 -7.61 -8.53
CA GLN A 114 8.97 -8.29 -9.76
C GLN A 114 8.61 -9.78 -9.69
N GLU A 115 8.91 -10.45 -8.60
CA GLU A 115 8.58 -11.86 -8.39
C GLU A 115 7.07 -12.10 -8.45
N LEU A 116 6.27 -11.24 -7.81
CA LEU A 116 4.81 -11.30 -7.92
C LEU A 116 4.35 -11.12 -9.36
N THR A 117 4.92 -10.16 -10.07
CA THR A 117 4.61 -9.91 -11.49
C THR A 117 4.85 -11.15 -12.33
N ASP A 118 6.01 -11.80 -12.16
CA ASP A 118 6.41 -12.97 -12.93
C ASP A 118 5.51 -14.18 -12.65
N LYS A 119 5.16 -14.42 -11.38
CA LYS A 119 4.22 -15.50 -10.98
C LYS A 119 2.81 -15.25 -11.51
N VAL A 120 2.30 -14.02 -11.40
CA VAL A 120 0.98 -13.67 -11.94
C VAL A 120 0.96 -13.74 -13.46
N LYS A 121 2.02 -13.29 -14.13
CA LYS A 121 2.17 -13.43 -15.58
C LYS A 121 2.13 -14.89 -16.00
N ALA A 122 2.90 -15.74 -15.35
CA ALA A 122 2.92 -17.19 -15.63
C ALA A 122 1.54 -17.84 -15.43
N TYR A 123 0.84 -17.49 -14.34
CA TYR A 123 -0.53 -17.96 -14.09
C TYR A 123 -1.48 -17.56 -15.23
N LEU A 124 -1.46 -16.29 -15.64
CA LEU A 124 -2.32 -15.78 -16.71
C LEU A 124 -1.96 -16.37 -18.09
N GLN A 125 -0.66 -16.58 -18.37
CA GLN A 125 -0.19 -17.24 -19.59
C GLN A 125 -0.66 -18.70 -19.67
N ALA A 126 -0.59 -19.43 -18.57
CA ALA A 126 -1.09 -20.81 -18.50
C ALA A 126 -2.60 -20.92 -18.80
N GLN A 127 -3.35 -19.84 -18.58
CA GLN A 127 -4.78 -19.72 -18.90
C GLN A 127 -5.05 -19.10 -20.29
N ASN A 128 -4.01 -18.81 -21.07
CA ASN A 128 -4.09 -18.10 -22.36
C ASN A 128 -4.83 -16.74 -22.25
N SER A 129 -4.62 -16.04 -21.14
CA SER A 129 -5.24 -14.75 -20.90
C SER A 129 -4.44 -13.60 -21.51
N PRO A 130 -5.07 -12.65 -22.26
CA PRO A 130 -4.39 -11.46 -22.73
C PRO A 130 -3.99 -10.52 -21.58
N LEU A 131 -4.50 -10.72 -20.36
CA LEU A 131 -4.08 -9.99 -19.17
C LEU A 131 -2.62 -10.26 -18.77
N ALA A 132 -2.01 -11.34 -19.28
CA ALA A 132 -0.62 -11.70 -19.00
C ALA A 132 0.37 -10.58 -19.38
N ASP A 133 0.11 -9.86 -20.48
CA ASP A 133 0.94 -8.76 -20.92
C ASP A 133 0.85 -7.53 -20.03
N TYR A 134 -0.16 -7.48 -19.18
CA TYR A 134 -0.43 -6.39 -18.24
C TYR A 134 -0.15 -6.78 -16.78
N ALA A 135 0.52 -7.92 -16.53
CA ALA A 135 0.74 -8.43 -15.17
C ALA A 135 1.39 -7.41 -14.24
N PHE A 136 2.40 -6.67 -14.71
CA PHE A 136 3.03 -5.61 -13.92
C PHE A 136 2.03 -4.50 -13.55
N ALA A 137 1.28 -4.00 -14.52
CA ALA A 137 0.27 -2.96 -14.27
C ALA A 137 -0.82 -3.48 -13.30
N LEU A 138 -1.23 -4.74 -13.44
CA LEU A 138 -2.20 -5.36 -12.55
C LEU A 138 -1.72 -5.36 -11.10
N VAL A 139 -0.55 -5.94 -10.81
CA VAL A 139 -0.07 -6.11 -9.42
C VAL A 139 0.24 -4.78 -8.72
N THR A 140 0.34 -3.68 -9.46
CA THR A 140 0.45 -2.33 -8.91
C THR A 140 -0.90 -1.73 -8.50
N MET A 141 -2.02 -2.32 -8.94
CA MET A 141 -3.36 -1.82 -8.61
C MET A 141 -3.87 -2.39 -7.29
N ARG A 142 -4.50 -1.57 -6.48
CA ARG A 142 -5.03 -1.98 -5.17
C ARG A 142 -5.99 -3.19 -5.24
N ASN A 143 -6.79 -3.29 -6.32
CA ASN A 143 -7.84 -4.31 -6.45
C ASN A 143 -7.49 -5.38 -7.49
N TRP A 144 -6.23 -5.59 -7.80
CA TRP A 144 -5.78 -6.41 -8.92
C TRP A 144 -6.34 -7.85 -8.90
N LYS A 145 -6.35 -8.52 -7.74
CA LYS A 145 -6.92 -9.87 -7.62
C LYS A 145 -8.40 -9.88 -7.97
N LYS A 146 -9.16 -8.90 -7.48
CA LYS A 146 -10.59 -8.79 -7.78
C LYS A 146 -10.84 -8.48 -9.26
N ILE A 147 -10.02 -7.65 -9.88
CA ILE A 147 -10.09 -7.36 -11.33
C ILE A 147 -9.90 -8.63 -12.13
N VAL A 148 -8.88 -9.43 -11.84
CA VAL A 148 -8.62 -10.70 -12.53
C VAL A 148 -9.72 -11.72 -12.28
N ALA A 149 -10.19 -11.86 -11.04
CA ALA A 149 -11.27 -12.76 -10.65
C ALA A 149 -12.58 -12.45 -11.38
N LEU A 150 -12.94 -11.17 -11.49
CA LEU A 150 -14.13 -10.76 -12.24
C LEU A 150 -13.96 -10.98 -13.74
N ALA A 151 -12.79 -10.74 -14.30
CA ALA A 151 -12.51 -11.06 -15.70
C ALA A 151 -12.66 -12.57 -15.98
N ASN A 152 -12.30 -13.43 -15.02
CA ASN A 152 -12.54 -14.87 -15.15
C ASN A 152 -14.04 -15.17 -15.21
N ALA A 153 -14.81 -14.64 -14.27
CA ALA A 153 -16.23 -14.94 -14.16
C ALA A 153 -17.09 -14.40 -15.33
N GLU A 154 -16.66 -13.32 -15.98
CA GLU A 154 -17.42 -12.65 -17.04
C GLU A 154 -16.96 -13.03 -18.46
N SER A 155 -15.66 -13.26 -18.66
CA SER A 155 -15.09 -13.43 -20.01
C SER A 155 -14.00 -14.48 -20.11
N SER A 156 -13.92 -15.38 -19.13
CA SER A 156 -12.86 -16.41 -19.06
C SER A 156 -11.47 -15.78 -19.14
N LEU A 157 -11.17 -14.83 -18.22
CA LEU A 157 -9.91 -14.07 -18.15
C LEU A 157 -9.67 -13.22 -19.42
N CYS A 158 -10.66 -12.47 -19.87
CA CYS A 158 -10.61 -11.64 -21.06
C CYS A 158 -10.33 -12.37 -22.38
N ARG A 159 -10.58 -13.69 -22.44
CA ARG A 159 -10.47 -14.43 -23.73
C ARG A 159 -11.64 -14.20 -24.65
N HIS A 160 -12.80 -13.83 -24.10
CA HIS A 160 -14.04 -13.64 -24.85
C HIS A 160 -14.72 -12.33 -24.41
N TYR A 161 -14.36 -11.22 -25.04
CA TYR A 161 -14.94 -9.91 -24.73
C TYR A 161 -14.99 -9.01 -25.97
N PRO A 162 -15.84 -7.99 -26.00
CA PRO A 162 -15.89 -7.00 -27.08
C PRO A 162 -14.63 -6.10 -27.01
N VAL A 163 -13.70 -6.38 -27.93
CA VAL A 163 -12.37 -5.72 -27.96
C VAL A 163 -12.50 -4.23 -28.21
N ASP A 164 -13.48 -3.82 -29.02
CA ASP A 164 -13.79 -2.42 -29.34
C ASP A 164 -14.23 -1.57 -28.14
N LYS A 165 -14.60 -2.23 -27.03
CA LYS A 165 -15.01 -1.56 -25.78
C LYS A 165 -14.03 -1.76 -24.62
N ALA A 166 -12.99 -2.53 -24.82
CA ALA A 166 -12.04 -2.92 -23.78
C ALA A 166 -12.70 -3.41 -22.47
N ASN A 167 -13.90 -4.00 -22.56
CA ASN A 167 -14.74 -4.36 -21.42
C ASN A 167 -14.86 -5.87 -21.27
N CYS A 168 -13.89 -6.50 -20.63
CA CYS A 168 -13.95 -7.92 -20.34
C CYS A 168 -14.62 -8.26 -19.00
N TRP A 169 -15.18 -7.27 -18.33
CA TRP A 169 -15.81 -7.41 -17.00
C TRP A 169 -17.36 -7.33 -17.07
N GLY A 170 -17.94 -7.18 -18.26
CA GLY A 170 -19.39 -7.15 -18.41
C GLY A 170 -20.06 -5.91 -17.81
N VAL A 171 -19.31 -4.85 -17.51
CA VAL A 171 -19.87 -3.63 -16.91
C VAL A 171 -20.84 -2.96 -17.86
N GLY A 172 -22.06 -2.65 -17.37
CA GLY A 172 -23.14 -2.04 -18.16
C GLY A 172 -24.19 -3.03 -18.64
N GLY A 173 -24.01 -4.33 -18.44
CA GLY A 173 -25.00 -5.36 -18.80
C GLY A 173 -25.30 -5.39 -20.30
N SER A 174 -26.59 -5.25 -20.69
CA SER A 174 -27.00 -5.23 -22.11
C SER A 174 -26.44 -4.03 -22.89
N ASN A 175 -26.12 -2.94 -22.21
CA ASN A 175 -25.48 -1.75 -22.76
C ASN A 175 -24.04 -1.65 -22.22
N LEU A 176 -23.18 -2.56 -22.67
CA LEU A 176 -21.79 -2.60 -22.25
C LEU A 176 -21.12 -1.23 -22.37
N TRP A 177 -20.53 -0.79 -21.25
CA TRP A 177 -19.78 0.46 -21.23
C TRP A 177 -18.54 0.36 -22.10
N ASP A 178 -18.22 1.45 -22.77
CA ASP A 178 -16.91 1.67 -23.33
C ASP A 178 -15.94 1.95 -22.19
N MET A 179 -14.94 1.08 -22.01
CA MET A 179 -13.93 1.19 -20.94
C MET A 179 -12.60 1.69 -21.46
N GLY A 180 -12.51 2.01 -22.77
CA GLY A 180 -11.32 2.59 -23.37
C GLY A 180 -10.94 1.94 -24.69
N ASP A 181 -9.95 2.49 -25.36
CA ASP A 181 -9.48 2.06 -26.69
C ASP A 181 -8.69 0.74 -26.65
N ASN A 182 -8.24 0.30 -25.48
CA ASN A 182 -7.43 -0.91 -25.30
C ASN A 182 -7.56 -1.47 -23.88
N LEU A 183 -7.09 -2.69 -23.71
CA LEU A 183 -7.20 -3.41 -22.44
C LEU A 183 -6.47 -2.73 -21.26
N ALA A 184 -5.40 -1.97 -21.53
CA ALA A 184 -4.73 -1.19 -20.47
C ALA A 184 -5.65 -0.09 -19.91
N GLN A 185 -6.35 0.64 -20.76
CA GLN A 185 -7.34 1.62 -20.34
C GLN A 185 -8.53 0.94 -19.64
N GLY A 186 -8.99 -0.19 -20.17
CA GLY A 186 -10.01 -1.02 -19.54
C GLY A 186 -9.67 -1.41 -18.11
N LEU A 187 -8.44 -1.82 -17.85
CA LEU A 187 -7.94 -2.14 -16.50
C LEU A 187 -8.01 -0.95 -15.56
N LEU A 188 -7.55 0.23 -15.99
CA LEU A 188 -7.61 1.46 -15.19
C LEU A 188 -9.05 1.85 -14.89
N THR A 189 -9.91 1.79 -15.90
CA THR A 189 -11.34 2.08 -15.78
C THR A 189 -12.02 1.10 -14.83
N MET A 190 -11.69 -0.21 -14.92
CA MET A 190 -12.23 -1.21 -14.01
C MET A 190 -11.77 -0.99 -12.56
N ASN A 191 -10.49 -0.67 -12.34
CA ASN A 191 -10.00 -0.33 -11.00
C ASN A 191 -10.72 0.91 -10.43
N HIS A 192 -10.94 1.93 -11.24
CA HIS A 192 -11.73 3.10 -10.85
C HIS A 192 -13.19 2.73 -10.54
N PHE A 193 -13.82 1.92 -11.40
CA PHE A 193 -15.18 1.45 -11.22
C PHE A 193 -15.38 0.73 -9.88
N LEU A 194 -14.50 -0.21 -9.53
CA LEU A 194 -14.58 -0.95 -8.28
C LEU A 194 -14.50 -0.03 -7.04
N ASN A 195 -13.77 1.07 -7.11
CA ASN A 195 -13.61 2.02 -6.02
C ASN A 195 -14.72 3.09 -5.98
N THR A 196 -15.53 3.22 -7.04
CA THR A 196 -16.54 4.29 -7.18
C THR A 196 -17.96 3.76 -7.06
N TYR A 197 -18.21 2.54 -7.55
CA TYR A 197 -19.54 1.93 -7.60
C TYR A 197 -19.70 0.78 -6.59
N PRO A 198 -20.97 0.45 -6.22
CA PRO A 198 -22.18 1.21 -6.52
C PRO A 198 -22.15 2.59 -5.83
N LYS A 199 -23.04 3.50 -6.27
CA LYS A 199 -23.21 4.78 -5.58
C LYS A 199 -23.79 4.51 -4.19
N GLY A 200 -22.98 4.65 -3.14
CA GLY A 200 -23.33 4.32 -1.77
C GLY A 200 -22.10 4.27 -0.86
N PRO A 201 -22.26 3.95 0.43
CA PRO A 201 -21.16 3.91 1.38
C PRO A 201 -20.20 2.75 1.14
N ILE A 202 -20.71 1.59 0.69
CA ILE A 202 -19.91 0.39 0.42
C ILE A 202 -19.68 0.26 -1.09
N LYS A 203 -18.43 0.11 -1.50
CA LYS A 203 -18.02 -0.01 -2.90
C LYS A 203 -17.77 -1.48 -3.27
N TYR A 204 -17.82 -1.79 -4.58
CA TYR A 204 -17.51 -3.15 -5.05
C TYR A 204 -16.12 -3.62 -4.61
N SER A 205 -15.16 -2.73 -4.47
CA SER A 205 -13.84 -3.09 -3.94
C SER A 205 -13.87 -3.65 -2.52
N GLN A 206 -14.89 -3.32 -1.74
CA GLN A 206 -15.07 -3.71 -0.34
C GLN A 206 -15.99 -4.94 -0.16
N MET A 207 -16.79 -5.28 -1.19
CA MET A 207 -17.74 -6.38 -1.16
C MET A 207 -17.05 -7.74 -1.42
N SER A 208 -17.56 -8.81 -0.82
CA SER A 208 -17.29 -10.18 -1.25
C SER A 208 -17.96 -10.47 -2.61
N PHE A 209 -17.58 -11.55 -3.26
CA PHE A 209 -18.24 -11.94 -4.52
C PHE A 209 -19.70 -12.37 -4.30
N ASP A 210 -20.03 -12.93 -3.15
CA ASP A 210 -21.42 -13.25 -2.80
C ASP A 210 -22.28 -11.99 -2.64
N GLU A 211 -21.76 -10.94 -2.00
CA GLU A 211 -22.44 -9.65 -1.91
C GLU A 211 -22.58 -8.94 -3.25
N MET A 212 -21.63 -9.14 -4.16
CA MET A 212 -21.70 -8.63 -5.53
C MET A 212 -22.71 -9.38 -6.40
N ASN A 213 -23.00 -10.66 -6.07
CA ASN A 213 -23.90 -11.50 -6.81
C ASN A 213 -25.36 -11.07 -6.60
N GLY A 214 -26.01 -10.57 -7.63
CA GLY A 214 -27.31 -9.92 -7.58
C GLY A 214 -27.25 -8.39 -7.66
N LEU A 215 -26.06 -7.79 -7.44
CA LEU A 215 -25.82 -6.36 -7.61
C LEU A 215 -25.00 -6.05 -8.87
N TYR A 216 -23.81 -6.61 -8.91
CA TYR A 216 -22.90 -6.52 -10.06
C TYR A 216 -23.34 -7.52 -11.16
N LYS A 217 -23.49 -8.77 -10.76
CA LYS A 217 -23.99 -9.84 -11.63
C LYS A 217 -25.51 -9.94 -11.55
N GLN A 218 -26.20 -9.64 -12.64
CA GLN A 218 -27.65 -9.74 -12.72
C GLN A 218 -28.07 -10.56 -13.97
N PRO A 219 -28.96 -11.55 -13.79
CA PRO A 219 -29.44 -12.09 -12.51
C PRO A 219 -28.33 -12.74 -11.69
N ALA A 220 -28.58 -12.89 -10.39
CA ALA A 220 -27.65 -13.63 -9.52
C ALA A 220 -27.42 -15.07 -10.00
N ALA A 221 -26.19 -15.55 -9.93
CA ALA A 221 -25.81 -16.88 -10.37
C ALA A 221 -24.75 -17.47 -9.44
N ALA A 222 -25.06 -18.56 -8.75
CA ALA A 222 -24.17 -19.14 -7.73
C ALA A 222 -22.78 -19.53 -8.30
N HIS A 223 -22.73 -20.07 -9.50
CA HIS A 223 -21.48 -20.44 -10.17
C HIS A 223 -20.59 -19.23 -10.46
N TRP A 224 -21.15 -18.03 -10.63
CA TRP A 224 -20.40 -16.82 -10.90
C TRP A 224 -19.54 -16.40 -9.70
N ALA A 225 -20.15 -16.33 -8.51
CA ALA A 225 -19.44 -15.99 -7.28
C ALA A 225 -18.35 -17.02 -6.97
N TYR A 226 -18.66 -18.31 -7.14
CA TYR A 226 -17.70 -19.40 -6.96
C TYR A 226 -16.51 -19.27 -7.92
N ASN A 227 -16.74 -19.04 -9.21
CA ASN A 227 -15.68 -18.92 -10.21
C ASN A 227 -14.79 -17.70 -9.94
N ALA A 228 -15.38 -16.58 -9.51
CA ALA A 228 -14.61 -15.40 -9.13
C ALA A 228 -13.77 -15.66 -7.85
N GLN A 229 -14.36 -16.29 -6.83
CA GLN A 229 -13.68 -16.60 -5.58
C GLN A 229 -12.50 -17.55 -5.79
N SER A 230 -12.68 -18.61 -6.59
CA SER A 230 -11.62 -19.58 -6.88
C SER A 230 -10.36 -18.90 -7.46
N VAL A 231 -10.52 -18.02 -8.46
CA VAL A 231 -9.38 -17.30 -9.04
C VAL A 231 -8.77 -16.31 -8.04
N TYR A 232 -9.59 -15.64 -7.23
CA TYR A 232 -9.11 -14.75 -6.20
C TYR A 232 -8.25 -15.48 -5.16
N ASP A 233 -8.64 -16.71 -4.79
CA ASP A 233 -7.91 -17.55 -3.84
C ASP A 233 -6.59 -18.05 -4.44
N ASP A 234 -6.57 -18.48 -5.71
CA ASP A 234 -5.35 -18.85 -6.42
C ASP A 234 -4.34 -17.69 -6.44
N LEU A 235 -4.79 -16.49 -6.78
CA LEU A 235 -3.94 -15.30 -6.81
C LEU A 235 -3.47 -14.88 -5.42
N SER A 236 -4.30 -15.11 -4.39
CA SER A 236 -3.91 -14.87 -3.00
C SER A 236 -2.87 -15.88 -2.52
N ALA A 237 -2.96 -17.14 -2.95
CA ALA A 237 -1.94 -18.16 -2.67
C ALA A 237 -0.60 -17.80 -3.34
N ILE A 238 -0.62 -17.28 -4.58
CA ILE A 238 0.56 -16.78 -5.28
C ILE A 238 1.21 -15.64 -4.48
N GLU A 239 0.46 -14.63 -4.07
CA GLU A 239 0.96 -13.48 -3.33
C GLU A 239 1.54 -13.88 -1.95
N ASN A 240 0.90 -14.82 -1.26
CA ASN A 240 1.35 -15.32 0.04
C ASN A 240 2.57 -16.25 -0.04
N SER A 241 2.95 -16.70 -1.24
CA SER A 241 4.12 -17.54 -1.48
C SER A 241 5.44 -16.74 -1.65
N LEU A 242 5.40 -15.43 -1.51
CA LEU A 242 6.52 -14.48 -1.58
C LEU A 242 6.96 -14.07 -0.17
#